data_33680a02d80b8ded7e36ab1dc294fd71
#
_entry.id   33680a02d80b8ded7e36ab1dc294fd71
#
_cell.length_a   1.000
_cell.length_b   1.000
_cell.length_c   1.000
_cell.angle_alpha   90.00
_cell.angle_beta   90.00
_cell.angle_gamma   90.00
#
_symmetry.space_group_name_H-M   'P 1'
#
loop_
_entity.id
_entity.type
_entity.pdbx_description
1 polymer ?
#
loop_
_entity_poly.entity_id
_entity_poly.type
_entity_poly.pdbx_seq_one_letter_code
_entity_poly.pdbx_strand_id
1 'polypeptide(L)'
;LNKLYSIADKIHHSVPGTLKFERVPIMDMRQGGMITNTAIMTMTSASDHNKPITRGAWFAATILHSPPNPPPADVPTIDRKANAADENLTIREQLALHRDNASCAGCHKTIDPLGFALENFDPVGQWREQYENGKPVNASGVLYNQHAFDGIVELKSALLTEQERFAYAFSEHLLSFALGRRTTYRDTISLEQVVKQAGQNNYQIKTVIKNLVLSPAFLQVGQAPVGNQLSLSLIHI
;
A
#
# COMPACT_ATOMS: atom_id res chain seq x y z
N LEU A 1 -8.03 4.41 -22.72
CA LEU A 1 -7.99 2.95 -22.94
C LEU A 1 -6.80 2.55 -23.82
N ASN A 2 -6.61 3.18 -25.00
CA ASN A 2 -5.59 2.76 -25.98
C ASN A 2 -4.13 2.81 -25.47
N LYS A 3 -3.78 3.64 -24.49
CA LYS A 3 -2.38 3.70 -23.97
C LYS A 3 -2.07 2.60 -22.95
N LEU A 4 -3.03 2.18 -22.14
CA LEU A 4 -2.88 1.01 -21.25
C LEU A 4 -2.90 -0.30 -22.05
N TYR A 5 -3.76 -0.38 -23.05
CA TYR A 5 -3.80 -1.51 -23.98
C TYR A 5 -2.58 -1.60 -24.90
N SER A 6 -1.86 -0.50 -25.18
CA SER A 6 -0.63 -0.56 -25.98
C SER A 6 0.50 -1.35 -25.28
N ILE A 7 0.48 -1.42 -23.95
CA ILE A 7 1.38 -2.31 -23.21
C ILE A 7 0.84 -3.75 -23.25
N ALA A 8 -0.47 -3.91 -23.08
CA ALA A 8 -1.14 -5.21 -23.20
C ALA A 8 -1.05 -5.76 -24.64
N ASP A 9 -1.20 -4.93 -25.66
CA ASP A 9 -1.03 -5.32 -27.07
C ASP A 9 0.39 -5.76 -27.38
N LYS A 10 1.41 -5.11 -26.83
CA LYS A 10 2.80 -5.56 -26.96
C LYS A 10 3.07 -6.89 -26.25
N ILE A 11 2.37 -7.14 -25.15
CA ILE A 11 2.43 -8.44 -24.45
C ILE A 11 1.62 -9.51 -25.20
N HIS A 12 0.49 -9.16 -25.81
CA HIS A 12 -0.37 -10.08 -26.57
C HIS A 12 0.16 -10.44 -27.96
N HIS A 13 1.02 -9.64 -28.55
CA HIS A 13 1.66 -9.94 -29.85
C HIS A 13 2.96 -10.73 -29.71
N SER A 14 3.37 -11.10 -28.49
CA SER A 14 4.41 -12.10 -28.32
C SER A 14 3.88 -13.47 -28.77
N VAL A 15 4.61 -14.08 -29.66
CA VAL A 15 4.31 -15.39 -30.30
C VAL A 15 3.80 -16.39 -29.26
N PRO A 16 2.66 -17.09 -29.49
CA PRO A 16 2.18 -18.13 -28.60
C PRO A 16 3.29 -19.15 -28.30
N GLY A 17 3.73 -19.24 -27.03
CA GLY A 17 4.75 -20.20 -26.60
C GLY A 17 6.06 -19.60 -26.08
N THR A 18 6.31 -18.31 -26.24
CA THR A 18 7.48 -17.66 -25.63
C THR A 18 7.05 -16.47 -24.79
N LEU A 19 6.80 -16.70 -23.49
CA LEU A 19 6.70 -15.63 -22.50
C LEU A 19 8.08 -15.02 -22.31
N LYS A 20 8.44 -14.05 -23.15
CA LYS A 20 9.66 -13.29 -23.02
C LYS A 20 9.36 -12.03 -22.22
N PHE A 21 10.00 -11.88 -21.06
CA PHE A 21 9.94 -10.63 -20.32
C PHE A 21 10.71 -9.55 -21.05
N GLU A 22 10.04 -8.49 -21.45
CA GLU A 22 10.66 -7.34 -22.10
C GLU A 22 10.59 -6.11 -21.18
N ARG A 23 11.64 -5.30 -21.20
CA ARG A 23 11.66 -4.04 -20.49
C ARG A 23 10.93 -2.98 -21.33
N VAL A 24 9.78 -2.53 -20.81
CA VAL A 24 8.99 -1.48 -21.46
C VAL A 24 9.23 -0.15 -20.72
N PRO A 25 9.70 0.92 -21.43
CA PRO A 25 9.85 2.22 -20.81
C PRO A 25 8.48 2.83 -20.48
N ILE A 26 8.34 3.35 -19.28
CA ILE A 26 7.15 4.09 -18.86
C ILE A 26 7.46 5.58 -19.07
N MET A 27 6.69 6.22 -19.96
CA MET A 27 6.88 7.64 -20.32
C MET A 27 6.02 8.60 -19.48
N ASP A 28 5.01 8.10 -18.81
CA ASP A 28 4.11 8.87 -17.96
C ASP A 28 4.49 8.68 -16.49
N MET A 29 5.00 9.72 -15.85
CA MET A 29 5.42 9.71 -14.44
C MET A 29 4.28 9.37 -13.47
N ARG A 30 3.02 9.55 -13.88
CA ARG A 30 1.84 9.16 -13.09
C ARG A 30 1.72 7.65 -12.98
N GLN A 31 2.15 6.92 -13.98
CA GLN A 31 2.12 5.46 -14.03
C GLN A 31 3.41 4.84 -13.48
N GLY A 32 3.38 3.54 -13.30
CA GLY A 32 4.54 2.73 -12.93
C GLY A 32 4.66 2.46 -11.44
N GLY A 33 5.42 1.42 -11.17
CA GLY A 33 5.53 0.85 -9.84
C GLY A 33 4.26 0.08 -9.43
N MET A 34 4.29 -0.45 -8.23
CA MET A 34 3.21 -1.27 -7.68
C MET A 34 1.97 -0.42 -7.34
N ILE A 35 2.17 0.79 -6.80
CA ILE A 35 1.10 1.63 -6.24
C ILE A 35 0.10 2.17 -7.28
N THR A 36 0.46 2.20 -8.55
CA THR A 36 -0.44 2.64 -9.64
C THR A 36 -0.80 1.51 -10.59
N ASN A 37 -0.63 0.27 -10.14
CA ASN A 37 -1.01 -0.90 -10.91
C ASN A 37 -2.53 -1.06 -10.92
N THR A 38 -3.11 -1.37 -12.09
CA THR A 38 -4.54 -1.58 -12.27
C THR A 38 -5.13 -2.61 -11.30
N ALA A 39 -4.42 -3.70 -11.04
CA ALA A 39 -4.87 -4.72 -10.09
C ALA A 39 -5.03 -4.15 -8.68
N ILE A 40 -4.12 -3.25 -8.24
CA ILE A 40 -4.20 -2.58 -6.95
C ILE A 40 -5.38 -1.60 -6.93
N MET A 41 -5.57 -0.82 -8.00
CA MET A 41 -6.70 0.11 -8.09
C MET A 41 -8.04 -0.63 -7.99
N THR A 42 -8.18 -1.74 -8.71
CA THR A 42 -9.39 -2.58 -8.70
C THR A 42 -9.59 -3.24 -7.33
N MET A 43 -8.56 -3.86 -6.77
CA MET A 43 -8.63 -4.55 -5.48
C MET A 43 -9.02 -3.62 -4.31
N THR A 44 -8.65 -2.34 -4.40
CA THR A 44 -8.89 -1.33 -3.38
C THR A 44 -10.09 -0.42 -3.67
N SER A 45 -10.95 -0.81 -4.61
CA SER A 45 -12.16 -0.09 -5.02
C SER A 45 -13.40 -0.98 -4.89
N ALA A 46 -14.57 -0.38 -5.11
CA ALA A 46 -15.78 -1.11 -5.45
C ALA A 46 -15.86 -1.29 -6.98
N SER A 47 -16.90 -2.00 -7.45
CA SER A 47 -17.10 -2.24 -8.89
C SER A 47 -17.37 -0.97 -9.69
N ASP A 48 -17.96 0.02 -9.05
CA ASP A 48 -18.49 1.25 -9.66
C ASP A 48 -17.87 2.54 -9.12
N HIS A 49 -17.08 2.47 -8.03
CA HIS A 49 -16.50 3.67 -7.44
C HIS A 49 -15.22 3.39 -6.64
N ASN A 50 -14.43 4.44 -6.46
CA ASN A 50 -13.25 4.42 -5.60
C ASN A 50 -13.63 4.33 -4.12
N LYS A 51 -12.75 3.67 -3.36
CA LYS A 51 -12.78 3.63 -1.90
C LYS A 51 -11.49 4.24 -1.34
N PRO A 52 -11.38 5.58 -1.25
CA PRO A 52 -10.12 6.22 -0.86
C PRO A 52 -9.62 5.77 0.52
N ILE A 53 -10.52 5.54 1.47
CA ILE A 53 -10.13 5.05 2.80
C ILE A 53 -9.50 3.66 2.70
N THR A 54 -10.11 2.75 1.92
CA THR A 54 -9.56 1.40 1.69
C THR A 54 -8.22 1.47 0.97
N ARG A 55 -8.08 2.33 -0.05
CA ARG A 55 -6.81 2.57 -0.75
C ARG A 55 -5.74 3.09 0.19
N GLY A 56 -6.08 4.10 1.01
CA GLY A 56 -5.15 4.69 1.96
C GLY A 56 -4.73 3.72 3.06
N ALA A 57 -5.65 2.96 3.61
CA ALA A 57 -5.37 1.93 4.61
C ALA A 57 -4.47 0.82 4.05
N TRP A 58 -4.77 0.33 2.83
CA TRP A 58 -3.93 -0.62 2.12
C TRP A 58 -2.53 -0.07 1.88
N PHE A 59 -2.43 1.18 1.44
CA PHE A 59 -1.16 1.84 1.18
C PHE A 59 -0.32 1.96 2.46
N ALA A 60 -0.91 2.44 3.54
CA ALA A 60 -0.25 2.56 4.83
C ALA A 60 0.25 1.20 5.34
N ALA A 61 -0.58 0.17 5.28
CA ALA A 61 -0.24 -1.16 5.76
C ALA A 61 0.80 -1.87 4.88
N THR A 62 0.60 -1.84 3.55
CA THR A 62 1.37 -2.68 2.62
C THR A 62 2.65 -2.00 2.14
N ILE A 63 2.61 -0.68 1.91
CA ILE A 63 3.76 0.06 1.37
C ILE A 63 4.62 0.67 2.47
N LEU A 64 3.98 1.19 3.54
CA LEU A 64 4.65 1.95 4.58
C LEU A 64 4.83 1.21 5.90
N HIS A 65 4.46 -0.07 5.96
CA HIS A 65 4.52 -0.86 7.20
C HIS A 65 3.88 -0.13 8.40
N SER A 66 2.76 0.51 8.16
CA SER A 66 2.02 1.30 9.16
C SER A 66 0.53 0.99 9.10
N PRO A 67 0.12 -0.26 9.45
CA PRO A 67 -1.28 -0.63 9.41
C PRO A 67 -2.10 0.23 10.36
N PRO A 68 -3.23 0.80 9.92
CA PRO A 68 -4.12 1.51 10.81
C PRO A 68 -4.75 0.53 11.80
N ASN A 69 -5.11 1.03 12.98
CA ASN A 69 -5.93 0.25 13.91
C ASN A 69 -7.27 -0.12 13.25
N PRO A 70 -7.84 -1.29 13.59
CA PRO A 70 -9.18 -1.62 13.13
C PRO A 70 -10.18 -0.55 13.59
N PRO A 71 -11.17 -0.21 12.75
CA PRO A 71 -12.19 0.76 13.16
C PRO A 71 -12.98 0.23 14.36
N PRO A 72 -13.48 1.12 15.23
CA PRO A 72 -14.43 0.74 16.28
C PRO A 72 -15.65 0.00 15.68
N ALA A 73 -16.26 -0.89 16.45
CA ALA A 73 -17.35 -1.75 15.98
C ALA A 73 -18.64 -0.98 15.61
N ASP A 74 -18.78 0.22 16.12
CA ASP A 74 -19.95 1.09 15.98
C ASP A 74 -19.77 2.22 14.97
N VAL A 75 -18.68 2.18 14.15
CA VAL A 75 -18.47 3.18 13.08
C VAL A 75 -19.53 3.00 11.99
N PRO A 76 -20.38 4.00 11.76
CA PRO A 76 -21.35 3.94 10.68
C PRO A 76 -20.63 3.87 9.33
N THR A 77 -21.08 2.98 8.46
CA THR A 77 -20.63 2.95 7.08
C THR A 77 -21.05 4.24 6.37
N ILE A 78 -20.15 4.81 5.56
CA ILE A 78 -20.51 5.92 4.69
C ILE A 78 -21.42 5.36 3.60
N ASP A 79 -22.73 5.48 3.81
CA ASP A 79 -23.71 5.06 2.82
C ASP A 79 -23.86 6.17 1.76
N ARG A 80 -23.24 5.95 0.60
CA ARG A 80 -23.37 6.87 -0.54
C ARG A 80 -24.80 7.02 -1.05
N LYS A 81 -25.64 6.00 -0.84
CA LYS A 81 -27.05 6.02 -1.28
C LYS A 81 -27.96 6.78 -0.32
N ALA A 82 -27.62 6.76 0.99
CA ALA A 82 -28.42 7.50 1.98
C ALA A 82 -28.22 9.02 1.91
N ASN A 83 -27.08 9.47 1.34
CA ASN A 83 -26.74 10.89 1.20
C ASN A 83 -27.04 11.42 -0.21
N ALA A 84 -28.16 11.01 -0.81
CA ALA A 84 -28.62 11.57 -2.10
C ALA A 84 -28.78 13.10 -2.09
N ALA A 85 -28.85 13.75 -0.92
CA ALA A 85 -28.75 15.19 -0.76
C ALA A 85 -27.37 15.77 -1.11
N ASP A 86 -26.34 14.93 -1.20
CA ASP A 86 -24.93 15.33 -1.35
C ASP A 86 -24.34 14.94 -2.72
N GLU A 87 -25.15 14.73 -3.75
CA GLU A 87 -24.68 14.42 -5.13
C GLU A 87 -23.69 15.47 -5.67
N ASN A 88 -23.72 16.67 -5.09
CA ASN A 88 -22.80 17.76 -5.43
C ASN A 88 -21.47 17.72 -4.65
N LEU A 89 -21.30 16.86 -3.65
CA LEU A 89 -20.07 16.78 -2.88
C LEU A 89 -19.09 15.79 -3.49
N THR A 90 -17.81 16.15 -3.49
CA THR A 90 -16.72 15.17 -3.77
C THR A 90 -16.61 14.20 -2.60
N ILE A 91 -16.02 13.04 -2.84
CA ILE A 91 -15.77 12.06 -1.76
C ILE A 91 -14.90 12.65 -0.64
N ARG A 92 -13.99 13.55 -0.95
CA ARG A 92 -13.17 14.27 0.03
C ARG A 92 -14.01 15.17 0.93
N GLU A 93 -14.97 15.92 0.35
CA GLU A 93 -15.89 16.78 1.09
C GLU A 93 -16.83 15.95 1.98
N GLN A 94 -17.36 14.83 1.48
CA GLN A 94 -18.19 13.90 2.27
C GLN A 94 -17.42 13.32 3.45
N LEU A 95 -16.17 12.91 3.23
CA LEU A 95 -15.31 12.38 4.29
C LEU A 95 -14.90 13.45 5.30
N ALA A 96 -14.80 14.71 4.90
CA ALA A 96 -14.54 15.80 5.83
C ALA A 96 -15.66 15.94 6.86
N LEU A 97 -16.92 15.83 6.44
CA LEU A 97 -18.08 15.85 7.34
C LEU A 97 -18.06 14.65 8.33
N HIS A 98 -17.59 13.50 7.89
CA HIS A 98 -17.49 12.29 8.75
C HIS A 98 -16.38 12.41 9.80
N ARG A 99 -15.31 13.16 9.53
CA ARG A 99 -14.14 13.32 10.42
C ARG A 99 -14.36 14.26 11.60
N ASP A 100 -15.49 14.94 11.68
CA ASP A 100 -15.82 15.83 12.82
C ASP A 100 -15.90 15.07 14.14
N ASN A 101 -15.99 13.74 14.11
CA ASN A 101 -15.84 12.90 15.28
C ASN A 101 -14.36 12.70 15.62
N ALA A 102 -13.95 13.16 16.82
CA ALA A 102 -12.57 13.09 17.29
C ALA A 102 -11.99 11.65 17.33
N SER A 103 -12.83 10.63 17.55
CA SER A 103 -12.41 9.22 17.55
C SER A 103 -11.99 8.74 16.15
N CYS A 104 -12.52 9.33 15.08
CA CYS A 104 -12.23 8.98 13.70
C CYS A 104 -11.02 9.74 13.15
N ALA A 105 -10.85 11.00 13.59
CA ALA A 105 -9.86 11.94 13.07
C ALA A 105 -8.42 11.41 13.15
N GLY A 106 -8.07 10.68 14.21
CA GLY A 106 -6.71 10.18 14.43
C GLY A 106 -6.22 9.23 13.33
N CYS A 107 -7.03 8.24 12.96
CA CYS A 107 -6.70 7.28 11.90
C CYS A 107 -6.80 7.93 10.52
N HIS A 108 -7.85 8.70 10.27
CA HIS A 108 -8.10 9.36 8.99
C HIS A 108 -7.01 10.35 8.60
N LYS A 109 -6.40 11.03 9.56
CA LYS A 109 -5.27 11.93 9.33
C LYS A 109 -4.09 11.25 8.61
N THR A 110 -3.89 9.96 8.86
CA THR A 110 -2.79 9.20 8.28
C THR A 110 -3.18 8.52 6.96
N ILE A 111 -4.39 7.95 6.89
CA ILE A 111 -4.78 7.12 5.74
C ILE A 111 -5.40 7.93 4.60
N ASP A 112 -6.18 8.99 4.91
CA ASP A 112 -6.89 9.76 3.91
C ASP A 112 -5.97 10.42 2.86
N PRO A 113 -4.85 11.09 3.25
CA PRO A 113 -3.96 11.68 2.27
C PRO A 113 -3.44 10.66 1.25
N LEU A 114 -3.10 9.44 1.70
CA LEU A 114 -2.60 8.36 0.86
C LEU A 114 -3.67 7.87 -0.13
N GLY A 115 -4.91 7.76 0.34
CA GLY A 115 -6.02 7.37 -0.51
C GLY A 115 -6.40 8.44 -1.53
N PHE A 116 -6.43 9.70 -1.11
CA PHE A 116 -6.74 10.82 -2.01
C PHE A 116 -5.69 11.05 -3.08
N ALA A 117 -4.41 10.79 -2.80
CA ALA A 117 -3.35 10.86 -3.80
C ALA A 117 -3.61 9.96 -5.02
N LEU A 118 -4.44 8.94 -4.87
CA LEU A 118 -4.79 7.97 -5.89
C LEU A 118 -6.18 8.21 -6.53
N GLU A 119 -6.88 9.28 -6.16
CA GLU A 119 -8.24 9.56 -6.65
C GLU A 119 -8.30 9.96 -8.13
N ASN A 120 -7.18 10.40 -8.70
CA ASN A 120 -7.08 10.56 -10.15
C ASN A 120 -7.13 9.23 -10.92
N PHE A 121 -7.01 8.09 -10.25
CA PHE A 121 -7.23 6.78 -10.87
C PHE A 121 -8.61 6.27 -10.49
N ASP A 122 -9.41 5.95 -11.50
CA ASP A 122 -10.71 5.32 -11.32
C ASP A 122 -10.59 3.87 -10.78
N PRO A 123 -11.68 3.13 -10.56
CA PRO A 123 -11.62 1.75 -10.07
C PRO A 123 -10.82 0.78 -10.95
N VAL A 124 -10.68 1.05 -12.23
CA VAL A 124 -9.93 0.22 -13.17
C VAL A 124 -8.56 0.79 -13.53
N GLY A 125 -8.13 1.86 -12.82
CA GLY A 125 -6.82 2.47 -12.99
C GLY A 125 -6.70 3.41 -14.18
N GLN A 126 -7.81 3.90 -14.73
CA GLN A 126 -7.79 4.95 -15.75
C GLN A 126 -7.63 6.33 -15.09
N TRP A 127 -6.89 7.19 -15.75
CA TRP A 127 -6.69 8.55 -15.26
C TRP A 127 -7.91 9.42 -15.52
N ARG A 128 -8.33 10.17 -14.49
CA ARG A 128 -9.37 11.20 -14.55
C ARG A 128 -8.91 12.48 -13.84
N GLU A 129 -9.36 13.61 -14.33
CA GLU A 129 -9.09 14.91 -13.71
C GLU A 129 -10.33 15.47 -12.98
N GLN A 130 -11.49 14.88 -13.27
CA GLN A 130 -12.77 15.26 -12.69
C GLN A 130 -13.56 14.03 -12.28
N TYR A 131 -14.38 14.19 -11.26
CA TYR A 131 -15.41 13.23 -10.87
C TYR A 131 -16.59 13.26 -11.87
N GLU A 132 -17.50 12.31 -11.76
CA GLU A 132 -18.69 12.24 -12.61
C GLU A 132 -19.59 13.47 -12.49
N ASN A 133 -19.61 14.14 -11.33
CA ASN A 133 -20.32 15.38 -11.09
C ASN A 133 -19.61 16.64 -11.64
N GLY A 134 -18.54 16.49 -12.41
CA GLY A 134 -17.77 17.57 -13.01
C GLY A 134 -16.82 18.33 -12.08
N LYS A 135 -16.79 18.00 -10.79
CA LYS A 135 -15.85 18.62 -9.86
C LYS A 135 -14.43 18.09 -10.07
N PRO A 136 -13.41 18.95 -9.96
CA PRO A 136 -12.02 18.51 -10.10
C PRO A 136 -11.61 17.55 -8.98
N VAL A 137 -10.75 16.60 -9.32
CA VAL A 137 -10.14 15.72 -8.33
C VAL A 137 -9.06 16.51 -7.58
N ASN A 138 -9.21 16.58 -6.26
CA ASN A 138 -8.18 17.11 -5.37
C ASN A 138 -7.40 15.93 -4.76
N ALA A 139 -6.20 15.66 -5.29
CA ALA A 139 -5.32 14.58 -4.86
C ALA A 139 -4.21 15.04 -3.91
N SER A 140 -4.27 16.28 -3.41
CA SER A 140 -3.27 16.82 -2.49
C SER A 140 -3.32 16.17 -1.11
N GLY A 141 -2.18 16.17 -0.43
CA GLY A 141 -2.06 15.63 0.92
C GLY A 141 -0.72 15.93 1.56
N VAL A 142 -0.52 15.37 2.74
CA VAL A 142 0.76 15.47 3.47
C VAL A 142 1.12 14.10 4.02
N LEU A 143 2.29 13.58 3.66
CA LEU A 143 2.83 12.36 4.21
C LEU A 143 3.49 12.64 5.56
N TYR A 144 3.06 11.95 6.62
CA TYR A 144 3.57 12.05 8.00
C TYR A 144 3.70 13.47 8.55
N ASN A 145 2.84 14.40 8.13
CA ASN A 145 2.87 15.83 8.48
C ASN A 145 4.19 16.56 8.09
N GLN A 146 4.97 16.01 7.19
CA GLN A 146 6.28 16.56 6.80
C GLN A 146 6.37 16.84 5.30
N HIS A 147 5.88 15.94 4.46
CA HIS A 147 6.05 16.03 3.01
C HIS A 147 4.70 16.29 2.34
N ALA A 148 4.46 17.55 1.99
CA ALA A 148 3.30 17.91 1.18
C ALA A 148 3.45 17.36 -0.24
N PHE A 149 2.34 16.99 -0.86
CA PHE A 149 2.28 16.54 -2.26
C PHE A 149 0.96 16.97 -2.90
N ASP A 150 0.99 17.16 -4.21
CA ASP A 150 -0.18 17.38 -5.05
C ASP A 150 -0.27 16.26 -6.09
N GLY A 151 -0.93 15.17 -5.69
CA GLY A 151 -1.11 14.00 -6.52
C GLY A 151 0.02 12.96 -6.45
N ILE A 152 -0.11 11.97 -7.33
CA ILE A 152 0.69 10.72 -7.28
C ILE A 152 2.17 10.94 -7.60
N VAL A 153 2.51 11.88 -8.46
CA VAL A 153 3.91 12.11 -8.86
C VAL A 153 4.73 12.63 -7.69
N GLU A 154 4.19 13.61 -6.97
CA GLU A 154 4.83 14.17 -5.79
C GLU A 154 4.79 13.20 -4.60
N LEU A 155 3.70 12.43 -4.45
CA LEU A 155 3.67 11.35 -3.44
C LEU A 155 4.79 10.33 -3.71
N LYS A 156 5.02 9.91 -4.95
CA LYS A 156 6.14 9.01 -5.28
C LYS A 156 7.48 9.60 -4.86
N SER A 157 7.68 10.91 -5.06
CA SER A 157 8.88 11.61 -4.62
C SER A 157 9.00 11.67 -3.10
N ALA A 158 7.91 11.95 -2.40
CA ALA A 158 7.85 11.93 -0.95
C ALA A 158 8.16 10.53 -0.36
N LEU A 159 7.72 9.46 -1.02
CA LEU A 159 8.01 8.08 -0.60
C LEU A 159 9.50 7.72 -0.67
N LEU A 160 10.28 8.41 -1.47
CA LEU A 160 11.73 8.19 -1.52
C LEU A 160 12.42 8.59 -0.20
N THR A 161 11.78 9.40 0.63
CA THR A 161 12.27 9.70 1.99
C THR A 161 11.98 8.56 2.98
N GLU A 162 11.08 7.64 2.63
CA GLU A 162 10.63 6.52 3.45
C GLU A 162 11.15 5.15 2.93
N GLN A 163 12.29 5.15 2.24
CA GLN A 163 12.86 3.94 1.60
C GLN A 163 13.06 2.79 2.59
N GLU A 164 13.47 3.08 3.81
CA GLU A 164 13.67 2.07 4.84
C GLU A 164 12.37 1.38 5.23
N ARG A 165 11.28 2.14 5.43
CA ARG A 165 9.95 1.61 5.71
C ARG A 165 9.45 0.74 4.56
N PHE A 166 9.61 1.21 3.33
CA PHE A 166 9.24 0.44 2.15
C PHE A 166 10.05 -0.85 2.05
N ALA A 167 11.37 -0.79 2.27
CA ALA A 167 12.22 -1.96 2.23
C ALA A 167 11.85 -2.98 3.32
N TYR A 168 11.46 -2.51 4.50
CA TYR A 168 10.97 -3.35 5.57
C TYR A 168 9.66 -4.05 5.19
N ALA A 169 8.64 -3.28 4.76
CA ALA A 169 7.36 -3.80 4.32
C ALA A 169 7.53 -4.84 3.19
N PHE A 170 8.34 -4.52 2.20
CA PHE A 170 8.65 -5.44 1.09
C PHE A 170 9.31 -6.73 1.59
N SER A 171 10.30 -6.62 2.48
CA SER A 171 11.01 -7.77 3.05
C SER A 171 10.08 -8.66 3.88
N GLU A 172 9.19 -8.06 4.67
CA GLU A 172 8.22 -8.76 5.49
C GLU A 172 7.21 -9.54 4.63
N HIS A 173 6.64 -8.89 3.62
CA HIS A 173 5.71 -9.54 2.69
C HIS A 173 6.39 -10.68 1.93
N LEU A 174 7.62 -10.46 1.46
CA LEU A 174 8.39 -11.47 0.74
C LEU A 174 8.73 -12.66 1.64
N LEU A 175 9.14 -12.40 2.89
CA LEU A 175 9.41 -13.45 3.86
C LEU A 175 8.14 -14.25 4.18
N SER A 176 7.02 -13.57 4.44
CA SER A 176 5.72 -14.20 4.68
C SER A 176 5.30 -15.10 3.53
N PHE A 177 5.46 -14.63 2.29
CA PHE A 177 5.18 -15.40 1.09
C PHE A 177 6.08 -16.64 0.99
N ALA A 178 7.38 -16.46 1.19
CA ALA A 178 8.37 -17.54 1.09
C ALA A 178 8.21 -18.62 2.17
N LEU A 179 7.76 -18.24 3.36
CA LEU A 179 7.55 -19.15 4.49
C LEU A 179 6.13 -19.75 4.51
N GLY A 180 5.19 -19.26 3.71
CA GLY A 180 3.78 -19.66 3.74
C GLY A 180 3.07 -19.36 5.07
N ARG A 181 3.61 -18.40 5.86
CA ARG A 181 3.05 -17.97 7.14
C ARG A 181 3.27 -16.47 7.35
N ARG A 182 2.50 -15.89 8.24
CA ARG A 182 2.79 -14.53 8.71
C ARG A 182 4.11 -14.46 9.46
N THR A 183 4.80 -13.35 9.37
CA THR A 183 5.95 -13.03 10.21
C THR A 183 5.54 -12.92 11.67
N THR A 184 6.47 -13.15 12.55
CA THR A 184 6.31 -13.06 14.00
C THR A 184 7.40 -12.14 14.57
N TYR A 185 7.31 -11.79 15.85
CA TYR A 185 8.34 -11.00 16.52
C TYR A 185 9.74 -11.61 16.42
N ARG A 186 9.86 -12.94 16.25
CA ARG A 186 11.15 -13.63 16.08
C ARG A 186 11.82 -13.32 14.76
N ASP A 187 11.04 -13.00 13.75
CA ASP A 187 11.53 -12.66 12.40
C ASP A 187 12.03 -11.21 12.33
N THR A 188 11.61 -10.33 13.28
CA THR A 188 11.91 -8.89 13.29
C THR A 188 13.40 -8.59 13.21
N ILE A 189 14.22 -9.28 14.03
CA ILE A 189 15.69 -9.08 14.05
C ILE A 189 16.30 -9.37 12.68
N SER A 190 15.85 -10.43 12.02
CA SER A 190 16.33 -10.77 10.67
C SER A 190 15.89 -9.74 9.65
N LEU A 191 14.64 -9.27 9.73
CA LEU A 191 14.10 -8.24 8.83
C LEU A 191 14.85 -6.92 8.99
N GLU A 192 15.09 -6.47 10.21
CA GLU A 192 15.88 -5.25 10.50
C GLU A 192 17.31 -5.36 9.93
N GLN A 193 17.95 -6.51 10.09
CA GLN A 193 19.29 -6.75 9.53
C GLN A 193 19.30 -6.72 8.00
N VAL A 194 18.30 -7.35 7.35
CA VAL A 194 18.13 -7.33 5.90
C VAL A 194 18.00 -5.91 5.39
N VAL A 195 17.14 -5.10 6.02
CA VAL A 195 16.89 -3.70 5.65
C VAL A 195 18.14 -2.84 5.85
N LYS A 196 18.81 -2.97 7.00
CA LYS A 196 20.05 -2.27 7.30
C LYS A 196 21.16 -2.56 6.27
N GLN A 197 21.33 -3.81 5.90
CA GLN A 197 22.30 -4.21 4.88
C GLN A 197 21.91 -3.72 3.48
N ALA A 198 20.61 -3.74 3.16
CA ALA A 198 20.10 -3.23 1.89
C ALA A 198 20.32 -1.71 1.76
N GLY A 199 20.21 -0.95 2.85
CA GLY A 199 20.48 0.48 2.90
C GLY A 199 21.89 0.86 2.45
N GLN A 200 22.88 0.01 2.72
CA GLN A 200 24.27 0.19 2.26
C GLN A 200 24.42 0.10 0.74
N ASN A 201 23.40 -0.43 0.05
CA ASN A 201 23.35 -0.59 -1.40
C ASN A 201 22.12 0.11 -2.01
N ASN A 202 21.70 1.23 -1.45
CA ASN A 202 20.57 2.04 -1.93
C ASN A 202 19.26 1.22 -2.09
N TYR A 203 19.00 0.29 -1.18
CA TYR A 203 17.81 -0.57 -1.17
C TYR A 203 17.53 -1.29 -2.50
N GLN A 204 18.58 -1.69 -3.22
CA GLN A 204 18.39 -2.47 -4.44
C GLN A 204 17.63 -3.77 -4.14
N ILE A 205 16.53 -4.01 -4.85
CA ILE A 205 15.64 -5.17 -4.65
C ILE A 205 16.44 -6.50 -4.68
N LYS A 206 17.40 -6.62 -5.59
CA LYS A 206 18.27 -7.80 -5.66
C LYS A 206 19.06 -8.04 -4.36
N THR A 207 19.54 -6.96 -3.74
CA THR A 207 20.25 -7.02 -2.45
C THR A 207 19.30 -7.42 -1.32
N VAL A 208 18.10 -6.85 -1.29
CA VAL A 208 17.06 -7.20 -0.31
C VAL A 208 16.75 -8.70 -0.41
N ILE A 209 16.45 -9.21 -1.61
CA ILE A 209 16.14 -10.63 -1.83
C ILE A 209 17.30 -11.51 -1.39
N LYS A 210 18.54 -11.19 -1.80
CA LYS A 210 19.73 -11.95 -1.43
C LYS A 210 19.91 -12.02 0.09
N ASN A 211 19.82 -10.89 0.77
CA ASN A 211 19.98 -10.84 2.22
C ASN A 211 18.85 -11.59 2.95
N LEU A 212 17.64 -11.54 2.41
CA LEU A 212 16.49 -12.24 2.97
C LEU A 212 16.67 -13.75 2.92
N VAL A 213 17.05 -14.32 1.76
CA VAL A 213 17.23 -15.76 1.61
C VAL A 213 18.45 -16.29 2.38
N LEU A 214 19.37 -15.42 2.75
CA LEU A 214 20.53 -15.76 3.60
C LEU A 214 20.27 -15.49 5.09
N SER A 215 19.10 -14.94 5.44
CA SER A 215 18.76 -14.59 6.83
C SER A 215 18.43 -15.83 7.66
N PRO A 216 18.69 -15.79 8.99
CA PRO A 216 18.27 -16.87 9.89
C PRO A 216 16.78 -17.16 9.83
N ALA A 217 15.93 -16.14 9.68
CA ALA A 217 14.49 -16.30 9.57
C ALA A 217 14.06 -17.16 8.37
N PHE A 218 14.82 -17.11 7.27
CA PHE A 218 14.57 -17.94 6.11
C PHE A 218 15.20 -19.32 6.21
N LEU A 219 16.47 -19.40 6.68
CA LEU A 219 17.25 -20.65 6.68
C LEU A 219 16.88 -21.60 7.82
N GLN A 220 16.35 -21.09 8.94
CA GLN A 220 16.01 -21.87 10.12
C GLN A 220 14.53 -22.28 10.18
N VAL A 221 13.85 -22.30 9.05
CA VAL A 221 12.47 -22.76 8.94
C VAL A 221 12.38 -24.23 9.37
N GLY A 222 11.63 -24.49 10.43
CA GLY A 222 11.37 -25.84 10.91
C GLY A 222 12.19 -26.31 12.11
N GLN A 223 13.11 -25.51 12.62
CA GLN A 223 13.63 -25.77 13.97
C GLN A 223 12.59 -25.32 14.98
N ALA A 224 11.81 -26.28 15.48
CA ALA A 224 11.03 -26.06 16.71
C ALA A 224 12.02 -25.50 17.76
N PRO A 225 11.61 -24.51 18.57
CA PRO A 225 12.47 -24.04 19.64
C PRO A 225 12.86 -25.26 20.47
N VAL A 226 14.13 -25.56 20.52
CA VAL A 226 14.66 -26.50 21.52
C VAL A 226 14.23 -25.92 22.85
N GLY A 227 13.31 -26.61 23.49
CA GLY A 227 12.65 -26.14 24.69
C GLY A 227 13.63 -25.80 25.78
N ASN A 228 13.93 -24.55 25.99
CA ASN A 228 14.22 -24.11 27.34
C ASN A 228 12.89 -24.23 28.08
N GLN A 229 12.79 -25.30 28.88
CA GLN A 229 11.83 -25.41 29.93
C GLN A 229 11.96 -24.16 30.80
N LEU A 230 11.18 -23.15 30.50
CA LEU A 230 10.83 -22.14 31.47
C LEU A 230 10.00 -22.92 32.51
N SER A 231 10.65 -23.27 33.61
CA SER A 231 9.98 -23.75 34.79
C SER A 231 8.87 -22.75 35.12
N LEU A 232 7.64 -23.19 34.98
CA LEU A 232 6.50 -22.55 35.58
C LEU A 232 6.65 -22.64 37.09
N SER A 233 7.46 -21.79 37.70
CA SER A 233 7.39 -21.55 39.13
C SER A 233 6.34 -20.47 39.35
N LEU A 234 5.16 -20.95 39.74
CA LEU A 234 4.27 -20.38 40.73
C LEU A 234 4.31 -18.85 40.88
N ILE A 235 3.33 -18.18 40.33
CA ILE A 235 2.78 -17.01 41.00
C ILE A 235 1.40 -17.42 41.52
N HIS A 236 1.42 -17.86 42.77
CA HIS A 236 0.29 -17.72 43.69
C HIS A 236 0.31 -16.27 44.15
N ILE A 237 -0.68 -15.48 43.79
CA ILE A 237 -1.40 -14.54 44.66
C ILE A 237 -2.74 -14.24 43.99
#